data_2b27093cdc6e7945f431f12e535eb013
#
_entry.id   2b27093cdc6e7945f431f12e535eb013
#
_cell.length_a   1.000
_cell.length_b   1.000
_cell.length_c   1.000
_cell.angle_alpha   90.00
_cell.angle_beta   90.00
_cell.angle_gamma   90.00
#
_symmetry.space_group_name_H-M   'P 1'
#
loop_
_entity.id
_entity.type
_entity.pdbx_description
1 polymer ?
#
loop_
_entity_poly.entity_id
_entity_poly.type
_entity_poly.pdbx_seq_one_letter_code
_entity_poly.pdbx_strand_id
1 'polypeptide(L)'
;MITLTSEEILAMNGLLDGKAIEGLAIKASEEPEEERLRKVNESLTVKEFLTNGKLSDKFMATAELLKRYKSSEHKIFINNLRTALVDELYIIVLDLLPNGDITFSYMPRVTIIKKYIEAADFLRGEQKIRFFEHEKEACTVEKFEEELNRKEWSNVMVIQTYVKQRMKHFRTYYFDDKEAYCFDHLEKTMQQRGPRDFRIDLVKLFEIEAEGVGEVYGQA
;
A
#
# COMPACT_ATOMS: atom_id res chain seq x y z
N MET A 1 0.93 14.71 -6.56
CA MET A 1 0.88 14.19 -5.16
C MET A 1 0.13 15.21 -4.33
N ILE A 2 -0.88 14.79 -3.60
CA ILE A 2 -1.80 15.67 -2.83
C ILE A 2 -1.89 15.09 -1.42
N THR A 3 -1.67 15.93 -0.41
CA THR A 3 -1.76 15.52 1.01
C THR A 3 -3.00 16.13 1.64
N LEU A 4 -3.81 15.29 2.27
CA LEU A 4 -5.03 15.66 2.98
C LEU A 4 -4.97 15.19 4.43
N THR A 5 -5.56 15.98 5.32
CA THR A 5 -5.81 15.55 6.70
C THR A 5 -6.97 14.57 6.77
N SER A 6 -7.09 13.87 7.88
CA SER A 6 -8.24 12.97 8.13
C SER A 6 -9.59 13.70 8.00
N GLU A 7 -9.71 14.92 8.52
CA GLU A 7 -10.93 15.72 8.45
C GLU A 7 -11.28 16.15 7.02
N GLU A 8 -10.29 16.52 6.21
CA GLU A 8 -10.50 16.88 4.81
C GLU A 8 -10.99 15.66 3.99
N ILE A 9 -10.45 14.47 4.28
CA ILE A 9 -10.89 13.23 3.63
C ILE A 9 -12.31 12.88 4.06
N LEU A 10 -12.65 13.04 5.34
CA LEU A 10 -14.02 12.82 5.81
C LEU A 10 -15.00 13.76 5.14
N ALA A 11 -14.66 15.05 5.03
CA ALA A 11 -15.49 16.03 4.34
C ALA A 11 -15.67 15.67 2.84
N MET A 12 -14.58 15.35 2.15
CA MET A 12 -14.63 14.92 0.74
C MET A 12 -15.45 13.63 0.57
N ASN A 13 -15.24 12.65 1.45
CA ASN A 13 -15.98 11.39 1.43
C ASN A 13 -17.49 11.59 1.68
N GLY A 14 -17.83 12.50 2.58
CA GLY A 14 -19.23 12.88 2.85
C GLY A 14 -19.94 13.44 1.62
N LEU A 15 -19.23 14.20 0.77
CA LEU A 15 -19.76 14.70 -0.51
C LEU A 15 -19.88 13.61 -1.59
N LEU A 16 -19.20 12.47 -1.46
CA LEU A 16 -19.32 11.34 -2.38
C LEU A 16 -20.49 10.43 -2.00
N ASP A 17 -20.33 9.62 -0.99
CA ASP A 17 -21.35 8.64 -0.54
C ASP A 17 -21.29 8.37 0.97
N GLY A 18 -20.36 8.98 1.70
CA GLY A 18 -20.16 8.83 3.13
C GLY A 18 -19.78 7.43 3.61
N LYS A 19 -19.67 6.42 2.71
CA LYS A 19 -19.36 5.05 3.09
C LYS A 19 -17.91 4.92 3.54
N ALA A 20 -17.64 3.93 4.39
CA ALA A 20 -16.29 3.63 4.84
C ALA A 20 -15.31 3.46 3.67
N ILE A 21 -14.10 4.01 3.86
CA ILE A 21 -13.00 3.85 2.90
C ILE A 21 -12.17 2.65 3.38
N GLU A 22 -12.20 1.58 2.59
CA GLU A 22 -11.50 0.34 2.95
C GLU A 22 -9.99 0.58 3.15
N GLY A 23 -9.46 0.08 4.26
CA GLY A 23 -8.07 0.25 4.65
C GLY A 23 -7.75 1.57 5.37
N LEU A 24 -8.71 2.47 5.55
CA LEU A 24 -8.55 3.71 6.31
C LEU A 24 -9.43 3.68 7.56
N ALA A 25 -8.80 3.76 8.73
CA ALA A 25 -9.47 3.90 10.01
C ALA A 25 -9.54 5.38 10.41
N ILE A 26 -10.19 6.20 9.56
CA ILE A 26 -10.31 7.63 9.80
C ILE A 26 -11.42 7.89 10.81
N LYS A 27 -11.10 8.66 11.85
CA LYS A 27 -12.07 9.14 12.84
C LYS A 27 -12.08 10.65 12.82
N ALA A 28 -13.27 11.21 12.98
CA ALA A 28 -13.40 12.64 13.25
C ALA A 28 -12.75 12.99 14.60
N SER A 29 -12.19 14.19 14.70
CA SER A 29 -11.67 14.69 15.96
C SER A 29 -12.81 14.90 16.97
N GLU A 30 -12.48 14.99 18.25
CA GLU A 30 -13.45 15.24 19.33
C GLU A 30 -13.88 16.73 19.42
N GLU A 31 -13.37 17.58 18.55
CA GLU A 31 -13.72 19.00 18.49
C GLU A 31 -15.18 19.21 18.07
N PRO A 32 -15.81 20.30 18.48
CA PRO A 32 -17.15 20.67 18.01
C PRO A 32 -17.22 20.72 16.48
N GLU A 33 -18.33 20.22 15.93
CA GLU A 33 -18.51 20.11 14.47
C GLU A 33 -18.32 21.42 13.73
N GLU A 34 -18.84 22.53 14.27
CA GLU A 34 -18.69 23.88 13.67
C GLU A 34 -17.21 24.27 13.54
N GLU A 35 -16.42 23.99 14.57
CA GLU A 35 -14.99 24.31 14.57
C GLU A 35 -14.22 23.44 13.59
N ARG A 36 -14.53 22.15 13.53
CA ARG A 36 -13.94 21.23 12.54
C ARG A 36 -14.24 21.69 11.11
N LEU A 37 -15.50 22.00 10.80
CA LEU A 37 -15.90 22.48 9.48
C LEU A 37 -15.21 23.80 9.11
N ARG A 38 -15.06 24.72 10.07
CA ARG A 38 -14.34 25.97 9.85
C ARG A 38 -12.86 25.69 9.48
N LYS A 39 -12.17 24.87 10.28
CA LYS A 39 -10.76 24.48 10.02
C LYS A 39 -10.59 23.77 8.67
N VAL A 40 -11.50 22.85 8.34
CA VAL A 40 -11.50 22.17 7.04
C VAL A 40 -11.66 23.16 5.90
N ASN A 41 -12.62 24.07 5.97
CA ASN A 41 -12.84 25.09 4.95
C ASN A 41 -11.62 26.01 4.77
N GLU A 42 -11.02 26.47 5.85
CA GLU A 42 -9.79 27.27 5.81
C GLU A 42 -8.64 26.49 5.14
N SER A 43 -8.43 25.24 5.54
CA SER A 43 -7.38 24.40 4.98
C SER A 43 -7.61 24.07 3.50
N LEU A 44 -8.84 23.73 3.10
CA LEU A 44 -9.20 23.49 1.71
C LEU A 44 -9.02 24.75 0.84
N THR A 45 -9.27 25.94 1.41
CA THR A 45 -9.03 27.22 0.73
C THR A 45 -7.53 27.46 0.51
N VAL A 46 -6.71 27.26 1.54
CA VAL A 46 -5.24 27.39 1.44
C VAL A 46 -4.65 26.41 0.42
N LYS A 47 -5.20 25.21 0.34
CA LYS A 47 -4.79 24.18 -0.62
C LYS A 47 -5.39 24.37 -2.03
N GLU A 48 -6.14 25.44 -2.25
CA GLU A 48 -6.81 25.76 -3.53
C GLU A 48 -7.87 24.71 -3.94
N PHE A 49 -8.42 23.98 -3.00
CA PHE A 49 -9.57 23.10 -3.21
C PHE A 49 -10.90 23.86 -3.22
N LEU A 50 -10.93 25.02 -2.55
CA LEU A 50 -12.03 25.97 -2.58
C LEU A 50 -11.54 27.29 -3.19
N THR A 51 -12.29 27.80 -4.18
CA THR A 51 -12.03 29.10 -4.82
C THR A 51 -13.34 29.88 -4.85
N ASN A 52 -13.36 31.03 -4.18
CA ASN A 52 -14.58 31.87 -4.06
C ASN A 52 -15.81 31.09 -3.54
N GLY A 53 -15.61 30.21 -2.55
CA GLY A 53 -16.65 29.39 -1.95
C GLY A 53 -17.17 28.24 -2.83
N LYS A 54 -16.51 27.97 -3.97
CA LYS A 54 -16.85 26.86 -4.88
C LYS A 54 -15.75 25.82 -4.91
N LEU A 55 -16.13 24.58 -5.11
CA LEU A 55 -15.19 23.47 -5.32
C LEU A 55 -14.39 23.67 -6.61
N SER A 56 -13.07 23.56 -6.52
CA SER A 56 -12.17 23.72 -7.67
C SER A 56 -12.02 22.41 -8.45
N ASP A 57 -11.46 22.51 -9.68
CA ASP A 57 -11.12 21.34 -10.50
C ASP A 57 -10.15 20.39 -9.78
N LYS A 58 -9.25 20.94 -8.95
CA LYS A 58 -8.32 20.18 -8.12
C LYS A 58 -9.05 19.34 -7.07
N PHE A 59 -10.10 19.89 -6.45
CA PHE A 59 -10.96 19.14 -5.54
C PHE A 59 -11.67 18.02 -6.30
N MET A 60 -12.29 18.34 -7.43
CA MET A 60 -13.04 17.37 -8.23
C MET A 60 -12.15 16.22 -8.71
N ALA A 61 -10.94 16.52 -9.18
CA ALA A 61 -9.96 15.50 -9.58
C ALA A 61 -9.57 14.58 -8.40
N THR A 62 -9.36 15.17 -7.21
CA THR A 62 -9.00 14.39 -6.01
C THR A 62 -10.17 13.54 -5.52
N ALA A 63 -11.38 14.08 -5.53
CA ALA A 63 -12.60 13.34 -5.21
C ALA A 63 -12.84 12.18 -6.16
N GLU A 64 -12.55 12.36 -7.46
CA GLU A 64 -12.63 11.28 -8.44
C GLU A 64 -11.59 10.16 -8.17
N LEU A 65 -10.36 10.51 -7.76
CA LEU A 65 -9.38 9.51 -7.31
C LEU A 65 -9.90 8.73 -6.10
N LEU A 66 -10.46 9.41 -5.11
CA LEU A 66 -11.04 8.74 -3.94
C LEU A 66 -12.20 7.82 -4.32
N LYS A 67 -13.07 8.28 -5.21
CA LYS A 67 -14.18 7.47 -5.74
C LYS A 67 -13.68 6.23 -6.48
N ARG A 68 -12.69 6.37 -7.37
CA ARG A 68 -12.06 5.25 -8.07
C ARG A 68 -11.37 4.27 -7.11
N TYR A 69 -10.68 4.79 -6.08
CA TYR A 69 -10.11 3.95 -5.02
C TYR A 69 -11.20 3.12 -4.33
N LYS A 70 -12.30 3.75 -3.93
CA LYS A 70 -13.43 3.07 -3.25
C LYS A 70 -14.07 2.00 -4.11
N SER A 71 -14.26 2.27 -5.41
CA SER A 71 -14.91 1.37 -6.35
C SER A 71 -14.02 0.23 -6.85
N SER A 72 -12.71 0.31 -6.68
CA SER A 72 -11.81 -0.76 -7.11
C SER A 72 -12.09 -2.06 -6.36
N GLU A 73 -12.20 -3.15 -7.12
CA GLU A 73 -12.38 -4.48 -6.58
C GLU A 73 -11.07 -5.09 -6.05
N HIS A 74 -9.91 -4.62 -6.55
CA HIS A 74 -8.59 -5.15 -6.21
C HIS A 74 -7.80 -4.13 -5.40
N LYS A 75 -7.50 -4.47 -4.16
CA LYS A 75 -6.71 -3.62 -3.25
C LYS A 75 -5.53 -4.37 -2.68
N ILE A 76 -4.41 -3.67 -2.55
CA ILE A 76 -3.17 -4.20 -1.97
C ILE A 76 -2.73 -3.23 -0.87
N PHE A 77 -2.59 -3.73 0.34
CA PHE A 77 -2.11 -2.99 1.49
C PHE A 77 -0.71 -3.47 1.83
N ILE A 78 0.25 -2.56 1.86
CA ILE A 78 1.64 -2.84 2.21
C ILE A 78 2.07 -1.85 3.28
N ASN A 79 2.25 -2.31 4.51
CA ASN A 79 2.55 -1.47 5.67
C ASN A 79 1.57 -0.27 5.78
N ASN A 80 2.07 0.96 5.60
CA ASN A 80 1.30 2.19 5.60
C ASN A 80 0.66 2.53 4.24
N LEU A 81 1.00 1.82 3.16
CA LEU A 81 0.43 2.07 1.84
C LEU A 81 -0.88 1.31 1.64
N ARG A 82 -1.86 1.99 1.09
CA ARG A 82 -3.14 1.43 0.66
C ARG A 82 -3.28 1.68 -0.83
N THR A 83 -3.24 0.64 -1.63
CA THR A 83 -3.30 0.75 -3.08
C THR A 83 -4.58 0.15 -3.64
N ALA A 84 -5.06 0.73 -4.74
CA ALA A 84 -6.17 0.21 -5.53
C ALA A 84 -5.75 0.08 -6.98
N LEU A 85 -5.92 -1.10 -7.57
CA LEU A 85 -5.72 -1.32 -9.00
C LEU A 85 -6.93 -0.75 -9.74
N VAL A 86 -6.74 0.28 -10.55
CA VAL A 86 -7.87 1.01 -11.18
C VAL A 86 -8.01 0.76 -12.68
N ASP A 87 -6.94 0.33 -13.32
CA ASP A 87 -6.87 -0.14 -14.69
C ASP A 87 -5.62 -1.04 -14.87
N GLU A 88 -5.34 -1.50 -16.08
CA GLU A 88 -4.24 -2.42 -16.36
C GLU A 88 -2.85 -1.84 -16.07
N LEU A 89 -2.68 -0.52 -16.17
CA LEU A 89 -1.37 0.15 -16.08
C LEU A 89 -1.19 0.96 -14.80
N TYR A 90 -2.27 1.47 -14.21
CA TYR A 90 -2.19 2.46 -13.13
C TYR A 90 -2.81 1.99 -11.83
N ILE A 91 -2.30 2.58 -10.75
CA ILE A 91 -2.80 2.42 -9.39
C ILE A 91 -3.07 3.76 -8.73
N ILE A 92 -3.98 3.75 -7.78
CA ILE A 92 -4.11 4.82 -6.78
C ILE A 92 -3.41 4.35 -5.51
N VAL A 93 -2.54 5.19 -4.97
CA VAL A 93 -1.81 4.93 -3.71
C VAL A 93 -2.22 5.97 -2.69
N LEU A 94 -2.68 5.50 -1.54
CA LEU A 94 -2.88 6.29 -0.33
C LEU A 94 -1.74 5.93 0.63
N ASP A 95 -0.88 6.89 0.93
CA ASP A 95 0.22 6.74 1.88
C ASP A 95 -0.18 7.39 3.21
N LEU A 96 -0.27 6.56 4.25
CA LEU A 96 -0.65 6.97 5.60
C LEU A 96 0.60 7.49 6.32
N LEU A 97 0.65 8.79 6.53
CA LEU A 97 1.78 9.45 7.20
C LEU A 97 1.70 9.30 8.72
N PRO A 98 2.83 9.35 9.44
CA PRO A 98 2.86 9.21 10.90
C PRO A 98 2.03 10.25 11.66
N ASN A 99 1.82 11.44 11.09
CA ASN A 99 1.00 12.50 11.67
C ASN A 99 -0.52 12.30 11.42
N GLY A 100 -0.92 11.21 10.76
CA GLY A 100 -2.31 10.92 10.42
C GLY A 100 -2.79 11.53 9.10
N ASP A 101 -1.98 12.32 8.42
CA ASP A 101 -2.29 12.80 7.07
C ASP A 101 -2.19 11.67 6.05
N ILE A 102 -2.85 11.84 4.92
CA ILE A 102 -2.86 10.85 3.85
C ILE A 102 -2.47 11.52 2.54
N THR A 103 -1.47 10.96 1.89
CA THR A 103 -1.02 11.42 0.58
C THR A 103 -1.64 10.59 -0.53
N PHE A 104 -2.26 11.26 -1.50
CA PHE A 104 -2.83 10.64 -2.69
C PHE A 104 -1.86 10.71 -3.85
N SER A 105 -1.64 9.58 -4.51
CA SER A 105 -0.85 9.49 -5.75
C SER A 105 -1.57 8.60 -6.76
N TYR A 106 -1.50 8.99 -8.03
CA TYR A 106 -1.92 8.18 -9.17
C TYR A 106 -0.67 7.93 -10.02
N MET A 107 -0.30 6.67 -10.24
CA MET A 107 0.95 6.34 -10.88
C MET A 107 0.90 4.97 -11.60
N PRO A 108 1.83 4.72 -12.55
CA PRO A 108 1.97 3.39 -13.13
C PRO A 108 2.30 2.32 -12.07
N ARG A 109 1.74 1.11 -12.22
CA ARG A 109 1.97 -0.02 -11.30
C ARG A 109 3.45 -0.34 -11.12
N VAL A 110 4.23 -0.28 -12.19
CA VAL A 110 5.67 -0.54 -12.16
C VAL A 110 6.44 0.43 -11.27
N THR A 111 5.96 1.67 -11.12
CA THR A 111 6.63 2.69 -10.31
C THR A 111 6.68 2.33 -8.84
N ILE A 112 5.63 1.72 -8.29
CA ILE A 112 5.61 1.34 -6.87
C ILE A 112 6.59 0.19 -6.61
N ILE A 113 6.70 -0.77 -7.53
CA ILE A 113 7.65 -1.89 -7.41
C ILE A 113 9.09 -1.37 -7.49
N LYS A 114 9.39 -0.48 -8.45
CA LYS A 114 10.72 0.17 -8.53
C LYS A 114 11.09 0.85 -7.21
N LYS A 115 10.16 1.58 -6.59
CA LYS A 115 10.40 2.21 -5.28
C LYS A 115 10.72 1.20 -4.19
N TYR A 116 10.04 0.04 -4.13
CA TYR A 116 10.36 -1.00 -3.16
C TYR A 116 11.74 -1.62 -3.41
N ILE A 117 12.08 -1.91 -4.68
CA ILE A 117 13.37 -2.47 -5.05
C ILE A 117 14.50 -1.47 -4.71
N GLU A 118 14.31 -0.19 -4.99
CA GLU A 118 15.28 0.87 -4.69
C GLU A 118 15.46 1.11 -3.19
N ALA A 119 14.40 0.93 -2.41
CA ALA A 119 14.41 1.17 -0.97
C ALA A 119 15.07 0.05 -0.15
N ALA A 120 15.28 -1.14 -0.72
CA ALA A 120 15.80 -2.30 0.01
C ALA A 120 16.96 -2.96 -0.75
N ASP A 121 18.17 -2.93 -0.16
CA ASP A 121 19.39 -3.50 -0.76
C ASP A 121 19.23 -4.99 -1.07
N PHE A 122 18.56 -5.73 -0.19
CA PHE A 122 18.23 -7.13 -0.44
C PHE A 122 17.48 -7.33 -1.76
N LEU A 123 16.49 -6.48 -2.09
CA LEU A 123 15.70 -6.61 -3.32
C LEU A 123 16.49 -6.28 -4.58
N ARG A 124 17.62 -5.56 -4.46
CA ARG A 124 18.56 -5.28 -5.56
C ARG A 124 19.58 -6.40 -5.76
N GLY A 125 19.70 -7.30 -4.78
CA GLY A 125 20.66 -8.38 -4.79
C GLY A 125 20.41 -9.40 -5.90
N GLU A 126 21.49 -10.05 -6.35
CA GLU A 126 21.40 -11.20 -7.24
C GLU A 126 21.02 -12.44 -6.45
N GLN A 127 20.11 -13.24 -7.00
CA GLN A 127 19.79 -14.53 -6.43
C GLN A 127 20.88 -15.52 -6.85
N LYS A 128 21.66 -15.99 -5.88
CA LYS A 128 22.54 -17.15 -6.11
C LYS A 128 21.65 -18.34 -6.48
N ILE A 129 21.96 -19.00 -7.60
CA ILE A 129 21.23 -20.18 -8.02
C ILE A 129 21.35 -21.21 -6.88
N ARG A 130 20.23 -21.52 -6.26
CA ARG A 130 20.13 -22.60 -5.29
C ARG A 130 19.45 -23.78 -6.00
N PHE A 131 20.08 -24.95 -5.93
CA PHE A 131 19.55 -26.17 -6.56
C PHE A 131 18.31 -26.72 -5.86
N PHE A 132 17.94 -26.16 -4.70
CA PHE A 132 16.79 -26.59 -3.94
C PHE A 132 15.88 -25.38 -3.71
N GLU A 133 14.64 -25.46 -4.16
CA GLU A 133 13.60 -24.56 -3.70
C GLU A 133 13.44 -24.81 -2.20
N HIS A 134 13.43 -23.73 -1.41
CA HIS A 134 13.10 -23.86 0.00
C HIS A 134 11.66 -24.33 0.11
N GLU A 135 11.46 -25.49 0.70
CA GLU A 135 10.13 -26.04 0.92
C GLU A 135 9.32 -25.14 1.86
N LYS A 136 8.03 -25.08 1.59
CA LYS A 136 7.10 -24.46 2.52
C LYS A 136 6.98 -25.35 3.76
N GLU A 137 7.31 -24.82 4.91
CA GLU A 137 7.15 -25.51 6.19
C GLU A 137 5.87 -25.03 6.89
N ALA A 138 5.15 -25.98 7.51
CA ALA A 138 4.06 -25.63 8.43
C ALA A 138 4.65 -24.80 9.59
N CYS A 139 4.03 -23.68 9.91
CA CYS A 139 4.51 -22.76 10.91
C CYS A 139 3.34 -22.22 11.73
N THR A 140 3.40 -22.38 13.05
CA THR A 140 2.44 -21.76 13.96
C THR A 140 2.75 -20.27 14.13
N VAL A 141 1.79 -19.52 14.68
CA VAL A 141 1.99 -18.10 14.97
C VAL A 141 3.11 -17.91 16.00
N GLU A 142 3.15 -18.76 17.02
CA GLU A 142 4.19 -18.73 18.05
C GLU A 142 5.57 -18.95 17.48
N LYS A 143 5.75 -19.95 16.60
CA LYS A 143 7.02 -20.20 15.91
C LYS A 143 7.41 -19.01 15.02
N PHE A 144 6.44 -18.40 14.33
CA PHE A 144 6.68 -17.20 13.54
C PHE A 144 7.15 -16.04 14.41
N GLU A 145 6.50 -15.79 15.56
CA GLU A 145 6.89 -14.73 16.49
C GLU A 145 8.30 -14.98 17.07
N GLU A 146 8.64 -16.23 17.40
CA GLU A 146 9.99 -16.60 17.83
C GLU A 146 11.03 -16.28 16.75
N GLU A 147 10.78 -16.66 15.50
CA GLU A 147 11.69 -16.38 14.38
C GLU A 147 11.79 -14.89 14.08
N LEU A 148 10.68 -14.15 14.15
CA LEU A 148 10.65 -12.71 13.97
C LEU A 148 11.48 -12.00 15.04
N ASN A 149 11.45 -12.48 16.28
CA ASN A 149 12.17 -11.90 17.42
C ASN A 149 13.59 -12.44 17.60
N ARG A 150 14.01 -13.46 16.83
CA ARG A 150 15.33 -14.08 16.93
C ARG A 150 16.47 -13.12 16.69
N LYS A 151 16.25 -12.14 15.82
CA LYS A 151 17.21 -11.08 15.49
C LYS A 151 16.49 -9.79 15.11
N GLU A 152 17.22 -8.69 15.11
CA GLU A 152 16.71 -7.45 14.52
C GLU A 152 16.73 -7.57 12.99
N TRP A 153 15.54 -7.59 12.39
CA TRP A 153 15.40 -7.55 10.95
C TRP A 153 15.44 -6.09 10.49
N SER A 154 16.20 -5.79 9.46
CA SER A 154 16.30 -4.43 8.92
C SER A 154 14.99 -3.95 8.30
N ASN A 155 14.18 -4.91 7.81
CA ASN A 155 12.92 -4.61 7.16
C ASN A 155 11.85 -5.65 7.49
N VAL A 156 10.64 -5.16 7.75
CA VAL A 156 9.43 -5.98 7.85
C VAL A 156 8.37 -5.40 6.91
N MET A 157 7.83 -6.25 6.04
CA MET A 157 6.80 -5.86 5.09
C MET A 157 5.57 -6.74 5.27
N VAL A 158 4.47 -6.14 5.68
CA VAL A 158 3.18 -6.80 5.82
C VAL A 158 2.35 -6.52 4.58
N ILE A 159 1.92 -7.57 3.89
CA ILE A 159 1.14 -7.48 2.65
C ILE A 159 -0.22 -8.14 2.85
N GLN A 160 -1.27 -7.39 2.56
CA GLN A 160 -2.64 -7.91 2.51
C GLN A 160 -3.22 -7.58 1.14
N THR A 161 -3.86 -8.54 0.50
CA THR A 161 -4.58 -8.32 -0.75
C THR A 161 -6.05 -8.64 -0.60
N TYR A 162 -6.88 -7.83 -1.22
CA TYR A 162 -8.32 -7.96 -1.21
C TYR A 162 -8.87 -7.97 -2.64
N VAL A 163 -9.80 -8.88 -2.89
CA VAL A 163 -10.59 -8.91 -4.13
C VAL A 163 -12.05 -8.93 -3.73
N LYS A 164 -12.84 -7.94 -4.19
CA LYS A 164 -14.25 -7.77 -3.82
C LYS A 164 -14.45 -7.82 -2.30
N GLN A 165 -13.62 -7.07 -1.55
CA GLN A 165 -13.60 -6.98 -0.09
C GLN A 165 -13.27 -8.31 0.64
N ARG A 166 -12.88 -9.36 -0.07
CA ARG A 166 -12.42 -10.62 0.52
C ARG A 166 -10.90 -10.67 0.53
N MET A 167 -10.31 -10.90 1.68
CA MET A 167 -8.87 -11.11 1.82
C MET A 167 -8.45 -12.35 1.02
N LYS A 168 -7.44 -12.21 0.18
CA LYS A 168 -6.87 -13.28 -0.66
C LYS A 168 -5.49 -13.70 -0.20
N HIS A 169 -4.68 -12.75 0.25
CA HIS A 169 -3.36 -13.01 0.80
C HIS A 169 -3.16 -12.17 2.05
N PHE A 170 -2.50 -12.77 3.03
CA PHE A 170 -2.00 -12.07 4.20
C PHE A 170 -0.63 -12.66 4.51
N ARG A 171 0.43 -11.90 4.18
CA ARG A 171 1.82 -12.33 4.27
C ARG A 171 2.65 -11.31 5.01
N THR A 172 3.58 -11.80 5.84
CA THR A 172 4.64 -10.99 6.41
C THR A 172 5.96 -11.45 5.83
N TYR A 173 6.68 -10.52 5.18
CA TYR A 173 8.06 -10.69 4.78
C TYR A 173 8.93 -9.97 5.79
N TYR A 174 9.95 -10.64 6.29
CA TYR A 174 10.98 -10.06 7.12
C TYR A 174 12.33 -10.40 6.52
N PHE A 175 13.20 -9.41 6.39
CA PHE A 175 14.44 -9.56 5.64
C PHE A 175 15.51 -8.59 6.10
N ASP A 176 16.76 -8.98 5.88
CA ASP A 176 17.94 -8.14 5.94
C ASP A 176 18.70 -8.23 4.60
N ASP A 177 19.99 -7.82 4.59
CA ASP A 177 20.80 -7.81 3.37
C ASP A 177 21.17 -9.22 2.86
N LYS A 178 20.92 -10.27 3.64
CA LYS A 178 21.40 -11.64 3.36
C LYS A 178 20.28 -12.63 3.14
N GLU A 179 19.18 -12.51 3.88
CA GLU A 179 18.12 -13.48 3.89
C GLU A 179 16.74 -12.83 4.03
N ALA A 180 15.74 -13.50 3.51
CA ALA A 180 14.35 -13.13 3.69
C ALA A 180 13.49 -14.36 3.94
N TYR A 181 12.44 -14.18 4.73
CA TYR A 181 11.42 -15.16 5.00
C TYR A 181 10.03 -14.58 4.74
N CYS A 182 9.16 -15.42 4.22
CA CYS A 182 7.75 -15.11 4.04
C CYS A 182 6.92 -16.01 4.94
N PHE A 183 6.13 -15.43 5.83
CA PHE A 183 5.10 -16.12 6.57
C PHE A 183 3.73 -15.84 5.95
N ASP A 184 3.03 -16.89 5.53
CA ASP A 184 1.66 -16.80 5.02
C ASP A 184 0.68 -17.09 6.17
N HIS A 185 -0.04 -16.05 6.60
CA HIS A 185 -0.97 -16.12 7.73
C HIS A 185 -2.22 -16.97 7.42
N LEU A 186 -2.62 -17.07 6.16
CA LEU A 186 -3.80 -17.85 5.77
C LEU A 186 -3.47 -19.34 5.66
N GLU A 187 -2.33 -19.66 5.05
CA GLU A 187 -1.85 -21.05 4.88
C GLU A 187 -1.12 -21.56 6.13
N LYS A 188 -0.72 -20.68 7.05
CA LYS A 188 0.13 -20.99 8.22
C LYS A 188 1.41 -21.72 7.81
N THR A 189 2.10 -21.14 6.84
CA THR A 189 3.36 -21.68 6.31
C THR A 189 4.44 -20.60 6.33
N MET A 190 5.70 -21.05 6.50
CA MET A 190 6.88 -20.20 6.39
C MET A 190 7.78 -20.72 5.27
N GLN A 191 8.40 -19.80 4.55
CA GLN A 191 9.32 -20.13 3.47
C GLN A 191 10.44 -19.10 3.39
N GLN A 192 11.67 -19.53 3.23
CA GLN A 192 12.78 -18.64 2.88
C GLN A 192 12.63 -18.16 1.44
N ARG A 193 12.89 -16.87 1.20
CA ARG A 193 12.77 -16.24 -0.13
C ARG A 193 14.09 -15.64 -0.57
N GLY A 194 14.44 -15.82 -1.84
CA GLY A 194 15.54 -15.08 -2.47
C GLY A 194 15.08 -13.71 -2.99
N PRO A 195 16.02 -12.81 -3.33
CA PRO A 195 15.70 -11.49 -3.87
C PRO A 195 14.81 -11.56 -5.12
N ARG A 196 15.12 -12.48 -6.05
CA ARG A 196 14.36 -12.68 -7.28
C ARG A 196 12.95 -13.16 -6.99
N ASP A 197 12.79 -14.14 -6.09
CA ASP A 197 11.48 -14.70 -5.78
C ASP A 197 10.57 -13.64 -5.15
N PHE A 198 11.15 -12.81 -4.27
CA PHE A 198 10.40 -11.72 -3.67
C PHE A 198 9.98 -10.66 -4.71
N ARG A 199 10.87 -10.29 -5.66
CA ARG A 199 10.50 -9.42 -6.78
C ARG A 199 9.37 -10.01 -7.63
N ILE A 200 9.43 -11.33 -7.92
CA ILE A 200 8.37 -12.04 -8.65
C ILE A 200 7.04 -11.98 -7.88
N ASP A 201 7.07 -12.17 -6.55
CA ASP A 201 5.87 -12.05 -5.72
C ASP A 201 5.28 -10.63 -5.81
N LEU A 202 6.09 -9.58 -5.76
CA LEU A 202 5.62 -8.20 -5.92
C LEU A 202 5.00 -7.95 -7.31
N VAL A 203 5.65 -8.43 -8.38
CA VAL A 203 5.13 -8.30 -9.75
C VAL A 203 3.77 -8.97 -9.90
N LYS A 204 3.63 -10.19 -9.37
CA LYS A 204 2.36 -10.93 -9.39
C LYS A 204 1.26 -10.22 -8.58
N LEU A 205 1.60 -9.68 -7.41
CA LEU A 205 0.66 -8.94 -6.57
C LEU A 205 0.07 -7.72 -7.28
N PHE A 206 0.91 -7.00 -8.03
CA PHE A 206 0.48 -5.82 -8.78
C PHE A 206 -0.05 -6.14 -10.18
N GLU A 207 -0.19 -7.43 -10.53
CA GLU A 207 -0.73 -7.89 -11.82
C GLU A 207 -0.03 -7.23 -13.02
N ILE A 208 1.31 -7.13 -12.96
CA ILE A 208 2.10 -6.57 -14.06
C ILE A 208 2.37 -7.66 -15.08
N GLU A 209 2.03 -7.40 -16.34
CA GLU A 209 2.28 -8.31 -17.44
C GLU A 209 3.78 -8.46 -17.77
N ALA A 210 4.14 -9.58 -18.40
CA ALA A 210 5.54 -9.94 -18.66
C ALA A 210 6.31 -8.89 -19.49
N GLU A 211 5.63 -8.12 -20.34
CA GLU A 211 6.25 -7.06 -21.14
C GLU A 211 6.80 -5.90 -20.28
N GLY A 212 6.19 -5.64 -19.11
CA GLY A 212 6.69 -4.65 -18.15
C GLY A 212 7.76 -5.20 -17.20
N VAL A 213 7.97 -6.51 -17.18
CA VAL A 213 8.87 -7.18 -16.23
C VAL A 213 10.35 -6.92 -16.55
N GLY A 214 10.72 -6.78 -17.82
CA GLY A 214 12.09 -6.46 -18.25
C GLY A 214 12.65 -5.17 -17.63
N GLU A 215 11.80 -4.16 -17.43
CA GLU A 215 12.17 -2.92 -16.78
C GLU A 215 12.37 -3.04 -15.26
N VAL A 216 11.69 -4.01 -14.64
CA VAL A 216 11.75 -4.25 -13.18
C VAL A 216 12.98 -5.06 -12.81
N TYR A 217 13.42 -5.97 -13.68
CA TYR A 217 14.56 -6.86 -13.39
C TYR A 217 15.92 -6.26 -13.73
N GLY A 218 15.98 -5.13 -14.43
CA GLY A 218 17.22 -4.61 -15.01
C GLY A 218 17.70 -5.52 -16.14
N GLN A 219 18.31 -4.93 -17.16
CA GLN A 219 19.06 -5.72 -18.14
C GLN A 219 20.21 -6.40 -17.41
N ALA A 220 20.22 -7.71 -17.39
CA ALA A 220 21.35 -8.52 -16.92
C ALA A 220 22.54 -8.34 -17.85
#